data_4ed12c97d3a416be6f3192fe66cc1268
#
_entry.id   4ed12c97d3a416be6f3192fe66cc1268
#
_cell.length_a   1.000
_cell.length_b   1.000
_cell.length_c   1.000
_cell.angle_alpha   90.00
_cell.angle_beta   90.00
_cell.angle_gamma   90.00
#
_symmetry.space_group_name_H-M   'P 1'
#
loop_
_entity.id
_entity.type
_entity.pdbx_description
1 polymer ?
#
loop_
_entity_poly.entity_id
_entity_poly.type
_entity_poly.pdbx_seq_one_letter_code
_entity_poly.pdbx_strand_id
1 'polypeptide(L)'
;MRLCFFNRSYWPDQAATGQFLTELSEDLVSRYGAEVTVVAGRSLNAARAETGSRLSLVSRETHRGVDIRRANGTRLSPARFVARASNYVSYFAAATAASFGVGRPDVVVSLTDPPIVGLAALWTARRTGARFVFLCEDIFPEVATLLDDFQNGAVHNALDRTNRYLLRHADAIIALGDRMRRRLVEEKGADPARVHVIHNWADCDAIVPGPKDNAFAREHGLADRFVLMHSGNVGLSQNLEVLIEAADRLRSKDRLTIAIVGDGAKRQALEAMAAARRLSNVRFFPYQPKALLHDSFAAADAFLVSLKSGIEGFIVPSKVYGILAAGRPYIAATDPSSEPAQIVRESGCGLVTAPGDPAALADAIATMYDHPEATRAMGERARRVAGQFDRRIAVQAYHDLLTRIAAARAA
;
A
#
# COMPACT_ATOMS: atom_id res chain seq x y z
N MET A 1 22.14 -15.91 -0.58
CA MET A 1 20.89 -16.09 -1.33
C MET A 1 20.75 -14.97 -2.36
N ARG A 2 20.49 -15.32 -3.61
CA ARG A 2 20.31 -14.38 -4.72
C ARG A 2 18.83 -14.24 -5.04
N LEU A 3 18.29 -13.04 -4.96
CA LEU A 3 16.88 -12.71 -5.15
C LEU A 3 16.69 -11.77 -6.33
N CYS A 4 15.62 -11.97 -7.08
CA CYS A 4 15.23 -11.07 -8.15
C CYS A 4 13.75 -10.68 -8.00
N PHE A 5 13.48 -9.40 -7.78
CA PHE A 5 12.12 -8.86 -7.66
C PHE A 5 11.67 -8.19 -8.95
N PHE A 6 10.40 -8.34 -9.27
CA PHE A 6 9.75 -7.68 -10.39
C PHE A 6 8.59 -6.81 -9.88
N ASN A 7 8.73 -5.50 -10.02
CA ASN A 7 7.67 -4.52 -9.74
C ASN A 7 7.95 -3.23 -10.49
N ARG A 8 6.91 -2.60 -11.04
CA ARG A 8 7.11 -1.34 -11.78
C ARG A 8 7.54 -0.20 -10.86
N SER A 9 6.87 -0.07 -9.72
CA SER A 9 7.17 0.97 -8.74
C SER A 9 8.31 0.53 -7.83
N TYR A 10 9.34 1.33 -7.73
CA TYR A 10 10.51 1.12 -6.85
C TYR A 10 11.16 2.46 -6.54
N TRP A 11 12.12 2.52 -5.60
CA TRP A 11 12.87 3.72 -5.29
C TRP A 11 13.24 4.51 -6.57
N PRO A 12 13.09 5.86 -6.59
CA PRO A 12 12.62 6.76 -5.55
C PRO A 12 11.10 7.06 -5.60
N ASP A 13 10.28 6.16 -6.13
CA ASP A 13 8.84 6.37 -6.23
C ASP A 13 8.16 6.38 -4.86
N GLN A 14 7.08 7.16 -4.73
CA GLN A 14 6.33 7.32 -3.48
C GLN A 14 5.11 6.39 -3.36
N ALA A 15 4.86 5.55 -4.38
CA ALA A 15 3.81 4.55 -4.31
C ALA A 15 4.08 3.55 -3.19
N ALA A 16 3.07 3.17 -2.42
CA ALA A 16 3.22 2.30 -1.24
C ALA A 16 3.95 0.99 -1.56
N THR A 17 3.54 0.29 -2.62
CA THR A 17 4.18 -0.96 -3.07
C THR A 17 5.66 -0.78 -3.39
N GLY A 18 6.03 0.37 -4.00
CA GLY A 18 7.43 0.73 -4.27
C GLY A 18 8.22 1.00 -3.00
N GLN A 19 7.60 1.67 -2.01
CA GLN A 19 8.25 1.95 -0.73
C GLN A 19 8.49 0.67 0.07
N PHE A 20 7.49 -0.22 0.18
CA PHE A 20 7.64 -1.51 0.87
C PHE A 20 8.69 -2.39 0.19
N LEU A 21 8.69 -2.50 -1.14
CA LEU A 21 9.70 -3.27 -1.85
C LEU A 21 11.11 -2.67 -1.66
N THR A 22 11.22 -1.33 -1.62
CA THR A 22 12.51 -0.66 -1.35
C THR A 22 13.02 -1.04 0.03
N GLU A 23 12.19 -0.88 1.06
CA GLU A 23 12.54 -1.22 2.43
C GLU A 23 12.90 -2.70 2.61
N LEU A 24 12.10 -3.60 2.01
CA LEU A 24 12.36 -5.04 2.04
C LEU A 24 13.72 -5.37 1.38
N SER A 25 13.96 -4.83 0.19
CA SER A 25 15.18 -5.08 -0.57
C SER A 25 16.44 -4.60 0.17
N GLU A 26 16.38 -3.37 0.71
CA GLU A 26 17.47 -2.78 1.50
C GLU A 26 17.78 -3.60 2.77
N ASP A 27 16.76 -4.05 3.49
CA ASP A 27 16.93 -4.86 4.70
C ASP A 27 17.43 -6.27 4.38
N LEU A 28 16.97 -6.89 3.30
CA LEU A 28 17.49 -8.19 2.87
C LEU A 28 18.99 -8.12 2.52
N VAL A 29 19.44 -7.02 1.91
CA VAL A 29 20.88 -6.79 1.66
C VAL A 29 21.62 -6.52 2.96
N SER A 30 21.17 -5.51 3.73
CA SER A 30 21.95 -5.00 4.86
C SER A 30 21.97 -5.92 6.08
N ARG A 31 20.85 -6.60 6.36
CA ARG A 31 20.72 -7.45 7.57
C ARG A 31 21.05 -8.91 7.31
N TYR A 32 20.79 -9.41 6.08
CA TYR A 32 20.92 -10.83 5.77
C TYR A 32 21.97 -11.14 4.71
N GLY A 33 22.65 -10.13 4.18
CA GLY A 33 23.70 -10.31 3.17
C GLY A 33 23.18 -10.91 1.85
N ALA A 34 21.88 -10.74 1.53
CA ALA A 34 21.32 -11.22 0.28
C ALA A 34 21.81 -10.39 -0.90
N GLU A 35 22.06 -11.03 -2.03
CA GLU A 35 22.26 -10.36 -3.31
C GLU A 35 20.89 -10.09 -3.94
N VAL A 36 20.47 -8.83 -3.98
CA VAL A 36 19.14 -8.44 -4.46
C VAL A 36 19.24 -7.68 -5.76
N THR A 37 18.52 -8.15 -6.77
CA THR A 37 18.27 -7.45 -8.04
C THR A 37 16.78 -7.07 -8.11
N VAL A 38 16.47 -5.83 -8.49
CA VAL A 38 15.10 -5.39 -8.72
C VAL A 38 14.94 -4.96 -10.18
N VAL A 39 14.02 -5.61 -10.89
CA VAL A 39 13.56 -5.18 -12.23
C VAL A 39 12.41 -4.22 -12.03
N ALA A 40 12.70 -2.93 -12.14
CA ALA A 40 11.77 -1.84 -11.86
C ALA A 40 11.44 -1.04 -13.13
N GLY A 41 10.32 -0.34 -13.09
CA GLY A 41 10.00 0.66 -14.11
C GLY A 41 10.90 1.90 -13.99
N ARG A 42 10.80 2.76 -14.97
CA ARG A 42 11.41 4.07 -14.91
C ARG A 42 10.73 4.91 -13.84
N SER A 43 11.50 5.53 -12.93
CA SER A 43 10.92 6.36 -11.87
C SER A 43 10.03 7.49 -12.40
N LEU A 44 8.92 7.73 -11.74
CA LEU A 44 8.02 8.86 -12.02
C LEU A 44 8.62 10.19 -11.56
N ASN A 45 9.52 10.18 -10.58
CA ASN A 45 10.20 11.36 -10.02
C ASN A 45 11.56 11.64 -10.73
N ALA A 46 11.58 11.61 -12.04
CA ALA A 46 12.77 11.64 -12.91
C ALA A 46 13.69 12.87 -12.77
N ALA A 47 13.39 13.88 -11.97
CA ALA A 47 14.30 15.01 -11.73
C ALA A 47 15.63 14.63 -11.04
N ARG A 48 15.75 13.42 -10.48
CA ARG A 48 16.98 12.93 -9.81
C ARG A 48 17.67 11.75 -10.50
N ALA A 49 17.12 11.17 -11.56
CA ALA A 49 17.57 9.90 -12.15
C ALA A 49 18.10 10.01 -13.59
N GLU A 50 18.47 11.18 -14.07
CA GLU A 50 19.00 11.33 -15.44
C GLU A 50 20.53 11.15 -15.49
N THR A 51 21.02 9.96 -15.18
CA THR A 51 22.43 9.58 -15.53
C THR A 51 22.49 8.54 -16.66
N GLY A 52 21.35 8.11 -17.21
CA GLY A 52 21.28 7.15 -18.31
C GLY A 52 20.75 7.75 -19.61
N SER A 53 21.25 7.29 -20.75
CA SER A 53 20.74 7.65 -22.09
C SER A 53 19.23 7.47 -22.15
N ARG A 54 18.50 8.52 -22.54
CA ARG A 54 17.02 8.53 -22.71
C ARG A 54 16.51 7.47 -23.71
N LEU A 55 17.38 6.85 -24.48
CA LEU A 55 17.09 5.92 -25.57
C LEU A 55 17.30 4.43 -25.17
N SER A 56 17.84 4.14 -23.99
CA SER A 56 18.09 2.75 -23.58
C SER A 56 16.80 2.09 -23.09
N LEU A 57 16.46 0.92 -23.66
CA LEU A 57 15.33 0.08 -23.20
C LEU A 57 15.52 -0.42 -21.77
N VAL A 58 16.79 -0.65 -21.38
CA VAL A 58 17.18 -1.11 -20.05
C VAL A 58 18.38 -0.29 -19.58
N SER A 59 18.32 0.23 -18.36
CA SER A 59 19.46 0.85 -17.69
C SER A 59 19.73 0.18 -16.34
N ARG A 60 20.94 0.38 -15.82
CA ARG A 60 21.37 -0.22 -14.54
C ARG A 60 21.81 0.89 -13.59
N GLU A 61 21.39 0.76 -12.33
CA GLU A 61 21.86 1.60 -11.23
C GLU A 61 21.93 0.77 -9.95
N THR A 62 22.55 1.30 -8.92
CA THR A 62 22.65 0.65 -7.61
C THR A 62 22.20 1.62 -6.54
N HIS A 63 21.37 1.12 -5.60
CA HIS A 63 20.93 1.89 -4.45
C HIS A 63 21.05 1.03 -3.19
N ARG A 64 21.81 1.47 -2.19
CA ARG A 64 22.03 0.77 -0.91
C ARG A 64 22.34 -0.72 -1.05
N GLY A 65 23.18 -1.06 -2.03
CA GLY A 65 23.58 -2.45 -2.29
C GLY A 65 22.61 -3.26 -3.14
N VAL A 66 21.46 -2.71 -3.52
CA VAL A 66 20.49 -3.34 -4.43
C VAL A 66 20.85 -3.02 -5.88
N ASP A 67 20.98 -4.03 -6.74
CA ASP A 67 21.15 -3.87 -8.21
C ASP A 67 19.77 -3.59 -8.86
N ILE A 68 19.61 -2.43 -9.46
CA ILE A 68 18.34 -2.02 -10.06
C ILE A 68 18.46 -2.07 -11.58
N ARG A 69 17.56 -2.82 -12.22
CA ARG A 69 17.41 -2.89 -13.68
C ARG A 69 16.17 -2.09 -14.08
N ARG A 70 16.36 -0.88 -14.59
CA ARG A 70 15.26 -0.05 -15.05
C ARG A 70 14.77 -0.49 -16.42
N ALA A 71 13.56 -1.00 -16.45
CA ALA A 71 12.82 -1.36 -17.66
C ALA A 71 12.07 -0.12 -18.16
N ASN A 72 12.58 0.51 -19.21
CA ASN A 72 12.08 1.80 -19.69
C ASN A 72 10.91 1.62 -20.67
N GLY A 73 9.69 1.49 -20.12
CA GLY A 73 8.44 1.52 -20.90
C GLY A 73 8.00 2.94 -21.28
N THR A 74 6.88 3.02 -22.02
CA THR A 74 6.24 4.29 -22.37
C THR A 74 5.70 5.02 -21.12
N ARG A 75 5.53 6.36 -21.23
CA ARG A 75 5.02 7.26 -20.19
C ARG A 75 3.87 8.11 -20.71
N LEU A 76 2.84 7.46 -21.18
CA LEU A 76 1.63 8.15 -21.62
C LEU A 76 0.79 8.55 -20.39
N SER A 77 0.04 9.65 -20.50
CA SER A 77 -0.84 10.11 -19.42
C SER A 77 -1.82 9.00 -19.00
N PRO A 78 -1.87 8.62 -17.71
CA PRO A 78 -2.67 7.48 -17.24
C PRO A 78 -4.20 7.76 -17.25
N ALA A 79 -4.63 8.96 -17.61
CA ALA A 79 -6.04 9.34 -17.63
C ALA A 79 -6.88 8.52 -18.64
N ARG A 80 -6.24 7.96 -19.70
CA ARG A 80 -6.92 7.16 -20.72
C ARG A 80 -6.54 5.69 -20.57
N PHE A 81 -7.52 4.78 -20.68
CA PHE A 81 -7.31 3.33 -20.61
C PHE A 81 -6.22 2.84 -21.57
N VAL A 82 -6.27 3.25 -22.84
CA VAL A 82 -5.27 2.85 -23.87
C VAL A 82 -3.85 3.27 -23.48
N ALA A 83 -3.69 4.47 -22.92
CA ALA A 83 -2.39 4.96 -22.47
C ALA A 83 -1.85 4.13 -21.30
N ARG A 84 -2.70 3.77 -20.33
CA ARG A 84 -2.31 2.86 -19.22
C ARG A 84 -1.94 1.47 -19.73
N ALA A 85 -2.76 0.90 -20.60
CA ALA A 85 -2.47 -0.39 -21.22
C ALA A 85 -1.14 -0.38 -21.99
N SER A 86 -0.87 0.67 -22.78
CA SER A 86 0.40 0.86 -23.48
C SER A 86 1.58 0.94 -22.51
N ASN A 87 1.43 1.68 -21.40
CA ASN A 87 2.46 1.75 -20.36
C ASN A 87 2.73 0.38 -19.72
N TYR A 88 1.69 -0.41 -19.48
CA TYR A 88 1.83 -1.75 -18.88
C TYR A 88 2.49 -2.75 -19.83
N VAL A 89 2.06 -2.77 -21.10
CA VAL A 89 2.60 -3.67 -22.11
C VAL A 89 4.06 -3.32 -22.46
N SER A 90 4.37 -2.04 -22.62
CA SER A 90 5.75 -1.61 -22.90
C SER A 90 6.69 -1.87 -21.71
N TYR A 91 6.22 -1.65 -20.47
CA TYR A 91 6.97 -2.04 -19.28
C TYR A 91 7.19 -3.55 -19.23
N PHE A 92 6.16 -4.36 -19.48
CA PHE A 92 6.27 -5.82 -19.52
C PHE A 92 7.34 -6.30 -20.51
N ALA A 93 7.33 -5.75 -21.73
CA ALA A 93 8.34 -6.06 -22.76
C ALA A 93 9.75 -5.66 -22.32
N ALA A 94 9.90 -4.44 -21.76
CA ALA A 94 11.18 -3.95 -21.26
C ALA A 94 11.67 -4.73 -20.03
N ALA A 95 10.77 -5.14 -19.12
CA ALA A 95 11.09 -5.97 -17.95
C ALA A 95 11.55 -7.37 -18.37
N THR A 96 10.90 -7.95 -19.40
CA THR A 96 11.34 -9.22 -20.00
C THR A 96 12.73 -9.07 -20.58
N ALA A 97 13.03 -7.99 -21.31
CA ALA A 97 14.39 -7.73 -21.84
C ALA A 97 15.41 -7.52 -20.69
N ALA A 98 15.06 -6.76 -19.65
CA ALA A 98 15.92 -6.53 -18.48
C ALA A 98 16.27 -7.83 -17.75
N SER A 99 15.37 -8.82 -17.79
CA SER A 99 15.56 -10.11 -17.11
C SER A 99 16.72 -10.96 -17.66
N PHE A 100 17.15 -10.72 -18.89
CA PHE A 100 18.34 -11.41 -19.43
C PHE A 100 19.63 -11.06 -18.69
N GLY A 101 19.67 -9.88 -18.04
CA GLY A 101 20.82 -9.43 -17.27
C GLY A 101 20.81 -9.77 -15.78
N VAL A 102 19.81 -10.49 -15.25
CA VAL A 102 19.69 -10.74 -13.79
C VAL A 102 20.54 -11.93 -13.26
N GLY A 103 21.31 -12.57 -14.11
CA GLY A 103 22.13 -13.72 -13.72
C GLY A 103 21.29 -14.98 -13.41
N ARG A 104 21.67 -15.70 -12.34
CA ARG A 104 20.97 -16.90 -11.87
C ARG A 104 20.47 -16.71 -10.45
N PRO A 105 19.32 -16.09 -10.23
CA PRO A 105 18.73 -15.98 -8.91
C PRO A 105 18.32 -17.36 -8.35
N ASP A 106 18.29 -17.45 -7.02
CA ASP A 106 17.76 -18.65 -6.34
C ASP A 106 16.23 -18.55 -6.28
N VAL A 107 15.68 -17.33 -6.09
CA VAL A 107 14.24 -17.05 -6.06
C VAL A 107 13.95 -15.80 -6.89
N VAL A 108 12.88 -15.89 -7.69
CA VAL A 108 12.27 -14.77 -8.40
C VAL A 108 10.94 -14.45 -7.75
N VAL A 109 10.77 -13.21 -7.33
CA VAL A 109 9.53 -12.71 -6.68
C VAL A 109 8.86 -11.70 -7.60
N SER A 110 7.58 -11.88 -7.89
CA SER A 110 6.77 -10.87 -8.60
C SER A 110 5.76 -10.25 -7.68
N LEU A 111 5.67 -8.92 -7.71
CA LEU A 111 4.53 -8.18 -7.18
C LEU A 111 3.44 -8.07 -8.28
N THR A 112 2.42 -7.25 -8.04
CA THR A 112 1.23 -7.14 -8.90
C THR A 112 1.13 -5.82 -9.70
N ASP A 113 2.17 -4.98 -9.70
CA ASP A 113 2.22 -3.73 -10.47
C ASP A 113 3.20 -3.82 -11.66
N PRO A 114 2.70 -3.91 -12.90
CA PRO A 114 1.31 -4.16 -13.32
C PRO A 114 0.92 -5.65 -13.22
N PRO A 115 -0.39 -5.98 -13.28
CA PRO A 115 -0.87 -7.36 -13.07
C PRO A 115 -0.23 -8.43 -13.98
N ILE A 116 0.27 -8.02 -15.15
CA ILE A 116 0.89 -8.93 -16.14
C ILE A 116 2.39 -9.17 -15.91
N VAL A 117 3.06 -8.38 -15.03
CA VAL A 117 4.53 -8.50 -14.83
C VAL A 117 4.94 -9.84 -14.28
N GLY A 118 4.05 -10.52 -13.57
CA GLY A 118 4.25 -11.87 -13.07
C GLY A 118 4.59 -12.90 -14.17
N LEU A 119 4.13 -12.69 -15.40
CA LEU A 119 4.50 -13.56 -16.53
C LEU A 119 5.98 -13.43 -16.90
N ALA A 120 6.54 -12.21 -16.88
CA ALA A 120 7.96 -11.97 -17.12
C ALA A 120 8.81 -12.58 -15.99
N ALA A 121 8.36 -12.46 -14.75
CA ALA A 121 9.00 -13.03 -13.58
C ALA A 121 8.98 -14.59 -13.62
N LEU A 122 7.83 -15.19 -13.88
CA LEU A 122 7.69 -16.65 -14.02
C LEU A 122 8.54 -17.20 -15.18
N TRP A 123 8.55 -16.50 -16.33
CA TRP A 123 9.41 -16.85 -17.45
C TRP A 123 10.90 -16.78 -17.04
N THR A 124 11.29 -15.74 -16.31
CA THR A 124 12.66 -15.59 -15.79
C THR A 124 13.02 -16.73 -14.84
N ALA A 125 12.13 -17.08 -13.92
CA ALA A 125 12.32 -18.19 -12.98
C ALA A 125 12.55 -19.51 -13.74
N ARG A 126 11.71 -19.82 -14.71
CA ARG A 126 11.85 -21.03 -15.55
C ARG A 126 13.16 -21.05 -16.34
N ARG A 127 13.52 -19.93 -16.97
CA ARG A 127 14.76 -19.82 -17.75
C ARG A 127 16.02 -20.01 -16.91
N THR A 128 15.99 -19.52 -15.65
CA THR A 128 17.16 -19.59 -14.76
C THR A 128 17.13 -20.79 -13.82
N GLY A 129 16.05 -21.57 -13.84
CA GLY A 129 15.79 -22.66 -12.90
C GLY A 129 15.55 -22.18 -11.46
N ALA A 130 15.18 -20.91 -11.25
CA ALA A 130 14.85 -20.34 -9.94
C ALA A 130 13.45 -20.76 -9.48
N ARG A 131 13.20 -20.68 -8.17
CA ARG A 131 11.85 -20.77 -7.61
C ARG A 131 11.07 -19.51 -7.90
N PHE A 132 9.75 -19.61 -8.06
CA PHE A 132 8.87 -18.49 -8.34
C PHE A 132 7.95 -18.22 -7.15
N VAL A 133 8.01 -17.00 -6.60
CA VAL A 133 7.13 -16.51 -5.52
C VAL A 133 6.26 -15.40 -6.05
N PHE A 134 4.96 -15.47 -5.76
CA PHE A 134 3.99 -14.44 -6.14
C PHE A 134 3.54 -13.65 -4.90
N LEU A 135 4.00 -12.40 -4.77
CA LEU A 135 3.58 -11.47 -3.73
C LEU A 135 2.36 -10.69 -4.21
N CYS A 136 1.21 -11.01 -3.64
CA CYS A 136 -0.07 -10.42 -4.01
C CYS A 136 -0.33 -9.15 -3.19
N GLU A 137 -0.06 -7.98 -3.77
CA GLU A 137 -0.41 -6.68 -3.18
C GLU A 137 -1.89 -6.36 -3.40
N ASP A 138 -2.37 -6.63 -4.63
CA ASP A 138 -3.74 -6.44 -5.06
C ASP A 138 -4.22 -7.67 -5.83
N ILE A 139 -5.48 -8.08 -5.65
CA ILE A 139 -6.08 -9.17 -6.43
C ILE A 139 -6.73 -8.61 -7.68
N PHE A 140 -6.13 -8.88 -8.83
CA PHE A 140 -6.68 -8.54 -10.14
C PHE A 140 -7.46 -9.72 -10.75
N PRO A 141 -8.46 -9.42 -11.58
CA PRO A 141 -8.94 -8.11 -12.04
C PRO A 141 -9.95 -7.41 -11.12
N GLU A 142 -10.35 -8.02 -10.00
CA GLU A 142 -11.46 -7.57 -9.16
C GLU A 142 -11.26 -6.15 -8.64
N VAL A 143 -10.07 -5.82 -8.16
CA VAL A 143 -9.78 -4.47 -7.67
C VAL A 143 -10.02 -3.41 -8.73
N ALA A 144 -9.63 -3.66 -9.96
CA ALA A 144 -9.82 -2.71 -11.06
C ALA A 144 -11.30 -2.59 -11.47
N THR A 145 -12.05 -3.68 -11.46
CA THR A 145 -13.48 -3.69 -11.75
C THR A 145 -14.27 -2.94 -10.67
N LEU A 146 -13.97 -3.17 -9.40
CA LEU A 146 -14.64 -2.53 -8.27
C LEU A 146 -14.35 -1.03 -8.18
N LEU A 147 -13.22 -0.58 -8.73
CA LEU A 147 -12.83 0.82 -8.81
C LEU A 147 -13.33 1.52 -10.09
N ASP A 148 -14.19 0.87 -10.88
CA ASP A 148 -14.70 1.36 -12.16
C ASP A 148 -13.59 1.73 -13.17
N ASP A 149 -12.42 1.10 -13.03
CA ASP A 149 -11.23 1.42 -13.79
C ASP A 149 -11.30 0.88 -15.22
N PHE A 150 -11.99 -0.26 -15.43
CA PHE A 150 -12.40 -0.75 -16.74
C PHE A 150 -13.53 -1.79 -16.66
N GLN A 151 -14.44 -1.73 -17.63
CA GLN A 151 -15.61 -2.63 -17.71
C GLN A 151 -15.54 -3.61 -18.91
N ASN A 152 -14.36 -3.75 -19.54
CA ASN A 152 -14.22 -4.64 -20.68
C ASN A 152 -14.07 -6.09 -20.24
N GLY A 153 -15.08 -6.91 -20.48
CA GLY A 153 -15.13 -8.31 -20.08
C GLY A 153 -14.00 -9.18 -20.68
N ALA A 154 -13.52 -8.87 -21.88
CA ALA A 154 -12.40 -9.63 -22.47
C ALA A 154 -11.08 -9.35 -21.72
N VAL A 155 -10.83 -8.10 -21.33
CA VAL A 155 -9.66 -7.72 -20.52
C VAL A 155 -9.78 -8.32 -19.12
N HIS A 156 -10.96 -8.25 -18.51
CA HIS A 156 -11.23 -8.89 -17.20
C HIS A 156 -10.89 -10.39 -17.26
N ASN A 157 -11.45 -11.13 -18.21
CA ASN A 157 -11.19 -12.56 -18.35
C ASN A 157 -9.73 -12.89 -18.63
N ALA A 158 -9.02 -12.08 -19.41
CA ALA A 158 -7.61 -12.26 -19.69
C ALA A 158 -6.76 -12.06 -18.42
N LEU A 159 -7.03 -11.04 -17.61
CA LEU A 159 -6.35 -10.78 -16.35
C LEU A 159 -6.68 -11.85 -15.30
N ASP A 160 -7.92 -12.32 -15.20
CA ASP A 160 -8.28 -13.41 -14.30
C ASP A 160 -7.55 -14.72 -14.65
N ARG A 161 -7.52 -15.09 -15.94
CA ARG A 161 -6.76 -16.25 -16.41
C ARG A 161 -5.27 -16.11 -16.11
N THR A 162 -4.70 -14.92 -16.32
CA THR A 162 -3.30 -14.64 -16.00
C THR A 162 -3.03 -14.77 -14.51
N ASN A 163 -3.87 -14.18 -13.65
CA ASN A 163 -3.72 -14.28 -12.21
C ASN A 163 -3.79 -15.75 -11.74
N ARG A 164 -4.83 -16.50 -12.14
CA ARG A 164 -4.95 -17.93 -11.83
C ARG A 164 -3.79 -18.77 -12.36
N TYR A 165 -3.27 -18.42 -13.54
CA TYR A 165 -2.09 -19.09 -14.10
C TYR A 165 -0.85 -18.87 -13.24
N LEU A 166 -0.60 -17.62 -12.78
CA LEU A 166 0.52 -17.29 -11.90
C LEU A 166 0.39 -18.00 -10.54
N LEU A 167 -0.80 -17.98 -9.93
CA LEU A 167 -1.07 -18.66 -8.66
C LEU A 167 -0.81 -20.17 -8.73
N ARG A 168 -1.20 -20.83 -9.82
CA ARG A 168 -0.95 -22.28 -10.01
C ARG A 168 0.53 -22.63 -10.16
N HIS A 169 1.34 -21.71 -10.69
CA HIS A 169 2.76 -21.98 -10.98
C HIS A 169 3.70 -21.38 -9.92
N ALA A 170 3.18 -20.71 -8.91
CA ALA A 170 3.98 -20.19 -7.80
C ALA A 170 4.37 -21.32 -6.85
N ASP A 171 5.65 -21.38 -6.48
CA ASP A 171 6.16 -22.25 -5.41
C ASP A 171 5.66 -21.78 -4.04
N ALA A 172 5.48 -20.45 -3.86
CA ALA A 172 4.80 -19.85 -2.73
C ALA A 172 4.05 -18.58 -3.17
N ILE A 173 2.97 -18.27 -2.46
CA ILE A 173 2.14 -17.08 -2.64
C ILE A 173 2.14 -16.32 -1.32
N ILE A 174 2.39 -15.02 -1.37
CA ILE A 174 2.33 -14.16 -0.19
C ILE A 174 1.08 -13.29 -0.27
N ALA A 175 0.22 -13.41 0.72
CA ALA A 175 -0.97 -12.57 0.94
C ALA A 175 -0.70 -11.58 2.08
N LEU A 176 -1.27 -10.39 2.00
CA LEU A 176 -1.05 -9.32 2.98
C LEU A 176 -1.98 -9.38 4.20
N GLY A 177 -2.89 -10.36 4.23
CA GLY A 177 -3.81 -10.57 5.33
C GLY A 177 -4.67 -11.82 5.15
N ASP A 178 -5.34 -12.24 6.22
CA ASP A 178 -6.15 -13.47 6.22
C ASP A 178 -7.37 -13.38 5.29
N ARG A 179 -7.97 -12.21 5.15
CA ARG A 179 -9.08 -12.02 4.22
C ARG A 179 -8.60 -12.18 2.77
N MET A 180 -7.44 -11.62 2.43
CA MET A 180 -6.82 -11.79 1.12
C MET A 180 -6.46 -13.26 0.87
N ARG A 181 -5.87 -13.95 1.85
CA ARG A 181 -5.59 -15.39 1.76
C ARG A 181 -6.85 -16.20 1.44
N ARG A 182 -7.96 -15.94 2.15
CA ARG A 182 -9.24 -16.63 1.88
C ARG A 182 -9.71 -16.41 0.44
N ARG A 183 -9.69 -15.16 -0.08
CA ARG A 183 -10.08 -14.87 -1.47
C ARG A 183 -9.18 -15.58 -2.47
N LEU A 184 -7.86 -15.60 -2.25
CA LEU A 184 -6.92 -16.31 -3.13
C LEU A 184 -7.21 -17.81 -3.18
N VAL A 185 -7.54 -18.43 -2.05
CA VAL A 185 -7.84 -19.86 -1.98
C VAL A 185 -9.24 -20.17 -2.53
N GLU A 186 -10.28 -19.51 -2.01
CA GLU A 186 -11.67 -19.84 -2.27
C GLU A 186 -12.15 -19.34 -3.64
N GLU A 187 -11.74 -18.13 -4.05
CA GLU A 187 -12.24 -17.50 -5.28
C GLU A 187 -11.29 -17.66 -6.46
N LYS A 188 -9.96 -17.72 -6.21
CA LYS A 188 -8.95 -17.84 -7.27
C LYS A 188 -8.40 -19.25 -7.44
N GLY A 189 -8.66 -20.15 -6.48
CA GLY A 189 -8.22 -21.55 -6.52
C GLY A 189 -6.72 -21.73 -6.28
N ALA A 190 -6.12 -20.86 -5.46
CA ALA A 190 -4.75 -21.03 -4.98
C ALA A 190 -4.67 -22.24 -4.02
N ASP A 191 -3.57 -22.99 -4.08
CA ASP A 191 -3.30 -24.07 -3.14
C ASP A 191 -3.08 -23.49 -1.72
N PRO A 192 -3.92 -23.81 -0.73
CA PRO A 192 -3.82 -23.26 0.62
C PRO A 192 -2.48 -23.57 1.30
N ALA A 193 -1.79 -24.67 0.92
CA ALA A 193 -0.48 -25.03 1.46
C ALA A 193 0.64 -24.10 0.97
N ARG A 194 0.43 -23.39 -0.14
CA ARG A 194 1.39 -22.45 -0.72
C ARG A 194 1.10 -21.01 -0.38
N VAL A 195 -0.05 -20.70 0.25
CA VAL A 195 -0.41 -19.31 0.60
C VAL A 195 0.06 -18.99 2.01
N HIS A 196 0.99 -18.06 2.12
CA HIS A 196 1.55 -17.55 3.37
C HIS A 196 1.06 -16.13 3.61
N VAL A 197 0.68 -15.81 4.85
CA VAL A 197 0.31 -14.43 5.23
C VAL A 197 1.53 -13.75 5.81
N ILE A 198 1.94 -12.63 5.18
CA ILE A 198 2.93 -11.69 5.72
C ILE A 198 2.34 -10.30 5.54
N HIS A 199 2.00 -9.67 6.65
CA HIS A 199 1.42 -8.33 6.64
C HIS A 199 2.43 -7.28 6.17
N ASN A 200 1.92 -6.19 5.59
CA ASN A 200 2.71 -4.97 5.46
C ASN A 200 3.02 -4.41 6.85
N TRP A 201 3.89 -3.43 6.95
CA TRP A 201 4.51 -3.01 8.20
C TRP A 201 4.61 -1.49 8.35
N ALA A 202 5.03 -1.08 9.53
CA ALA A 202 5.62 0.24 9.78
C ALA A 202 7.01 0.09 10.39
N ASP A 203 7.85 1.09 10.16
CA ASP A 203 9.10 1.27 10.90
C ASP A 203 8.74 1.87 12.27
N CYS A 204 8.62 0.99 13.29
CA CYS A 204 8.21 1.38 14.63
C CYS A 204 9.30 2.12 15.42
N ASP A 205 10.53 2.21 14.90
CA ASP A 205 11.61 3.03 15.46
C ASP A 205 11.57 4.44 14.86
N ALA A 206 11.21 4.57 13.56
CA ALA A 206 11.09 5.86 12.89
C ALA A 206 9.74 6.55 13.16
N ILE A 207 8.66 5.78 13.32
CA ILE A 207 7.32 6.28 13.65
C ILE A 207 7.01 5.91 15.09
N VAL A 208 7.08 6.90 15.97
CA VAL A 208 6.81 6.75 17.41
C VAL A 208 5.72 7.73 17.85
N PRO A 209 5.03 7.49 18.97
CA PRO A 209 4.15 8.48 19.56
C PRO A 209 4.89 9.79 19.83
N GLY A 210 4.31 10.90 19.41
CA GLY A 210 4.86 12.23 19.59
C GLY A 210 3.85 13.22 20.18
N PRO A 211 4.31 14.39 20.66
CA PRO A 211 3.43 15.43 21.17
C PRO A 211 2.57 15.98 20.03
N LYS A 212 1.31 16.23 20.35
CA LYS A 212 0.38 16.86 19.39
C LYS A 212 0.81 18.28 19.03
N ASP A 213 1.25 19.06 20.02
CA ASP A 213 1.81 20.38 19.81
C ASP A 213 3.25 20.27 19.29
N ASN A 214 3.39 20.21 17.97
CA ASN A 214 4.63 20.09 17.23
C ASN A 214 4.69 21.13 16.10
N ALA A 215 5.78 21.13 15.32
CA ALA A 215 5.99 22.09 14.25
C ALA A 215 4.86 22.06 13.20
N PHE A 216 4.45 20.88 12.77
CA PHE A 216 3.37 20.70 11.80
C PHE A 216 2.03 21.23 12.35
N ALA A 217 1.69 20.88 13.58
CA ALA A 217 0.45 21.31 14.21
C ALA A 217 0.37 22.84 14.38
N ARG A 218 1.48 23.49 14.78
CA ARG A 218 1.55 24.95 14.94
C ARG A 218 1.46 25.68 13.61
N GLU A 219 2.24 25.26 12.61
CA GLU A 219 2.22 25.84 11.26
C GLU A 219 0.81 25.81 10.66
N HIS A 220 0.08 24.74 10.94
CA HIS A 220 -1.25 24.56 10.37
C HIS A 220 -2.40 24.88 11.34
N GLY A 221 -2.14 25.46 12.52
CA GLY A 221 -3.18 25.83 13.49
C GLY A 221 -4.05 24.66 13.95
N LEU A 222 -3.41 23.51 14.21
CA LEU A 222 -4.06 22.25 14.61
C LEU A 222 -3.86 21.93 16.10
N ALA A 223 -2.94 22.61 16.79
CA ALA A 223 -2.54 22.28 18.15
C ALA A 223 -3.72 22.25 19.15
N ASP A 224 -4.61 23.25 19.08
CA ASP A 224 -5.76 23.41 19.98
C ASP A 224 -7.07 22.84 19.44
N ARG A 225 -7.02 22.04 18.37
CA ARG A 225 -8.20 21.45 17.72
C ARG A 225 -8.22 19.95 17.89
N PHE A 226 -9.39 19.34 17.90
CA PHE A 226 -9.48 17.89 17.71
C PHE A 226 -9.33 17.57 16.22
N VAL A 227 -8.32 16.80 15.86
CA VAL A 227 -7.96 16.51 14.46
C VAL A 227 -8.26 15.06 14.14
N LEU A 228 -9.28 14.83 13.30
CA LEU A 228 -9.44 13.55 12.60
C LEU A 228 -8.69 13.64 11.27
N MET A 229 -7.74 12.76 11.03
CA MET A 229 -6.89 12.80 9.85
C MET A 229 -7.10 11.59 8.92
N HIS A 230 -7.22 11.86 7.62
CA HIS A 230 -6.91 10.88 6.59
C HIS A 230 -5.54 11.23 6.01
N SER A 231 -4.61 10.27 6.01
CA SER A 231 -3.27 10.46 5.43
C SER A 231 -2.97 9.41 4.37
N GLY A 232 -2.48 9.85 3.22
CA GLY A 232 -2.07 9.01 2.10
C GLY A 232 -2.83 9.24 0.80
N ASN A 233 -2.97 8.21 -0.03
CA ASN A 233 -3.65 8.31 -1.32
C ASN A 233 -5.13 8.73 -1.17
N VAL A 234 -5.53 9.77 -1.90
CA VAL A 234 -6.92 10.27 -2.02
C VAL A 234 -7.50 9.69 -3.31
N GLY A 235 -7.67 8.37 -3.32
CA GLY A 235 -8.04 7.61 -4.52
C GLY A 235 -9.48 7.09 -4.50
N LEU A 236 -9.78 6.24 -5.49
CA LEU A 236 -11.13 5.68 -5.70
C LEU A 236 -11.53 4.64 -4.63
N SER A 237 -10.55 3.93 -4.06
CA SER A 237 -10.79 2.85 -3.11
C SER A 237 -11.17 3.32 -1.71
N GLN A 238 -10.87 4.58 -1.35
CA GLN A 238 -11.05 5.11 0.00
C GLN A 238 -12.45 5.64 0.29
N ASN A 239 -13.27 5.90 -0.74
CA ASN A 239 -14.64 6.43 -0.58
C ASN A 239 -14.73 7.64 0.38
N LEU A 240 -13.86 8.64 0.19
CA LEU A 240 -13.74 9.80 1.10
C LEU A 240 -14.89 10.80 0.97
N GLU A 241 -15.77 10.66 0.01
CA GLU A 241 -17.02 11.40 -0.10
C GLU A 241 -17.85 11.27 1.18
N VAL A 242 -17.85 10.07 1.78
CA VAL A 242 -18.53 9.78 3.06
C VAL A 242 -17.95 10.64 4.20
N LEU A 243 -16.65 10.91 4.19
CA LEU A 243 -16.02 11.79 5.19
C LEU A 243 -16.48 13.24 5.05
N ILE A 244 -16.64 13.74 3.82
CA ILE A 244 -17.17 15.09 3.58
C ILE A 244 -18.63 15.19 4.04
N GLU A 245 -19.43 14.15 3.84
CA GLU A 245 -20.83 14.11 4.32
C GLU A 245 -20.92 14.01 5.85
N ALA A 246 -20.02 13.25 6.49
CA ALA A 246 -19.92 13.21 7.94
C ALA A 246 -19.47 14.57 8.52
N ALA A 247 -18.52 15.26 7.84
CA ALA A 247 -18.08 16.62 8.23
C ALA A 247 -19.24 17.63 8.23
N ASP A 248 -20.13 17.51 7.26
CA ASP A 248 -21.32 18.36 7.16
C ASP A 248 -22.26 18.23 8.37
N ARG A 249 -22.44 16.99 8.85
CA ARG A 249 -23.23 16.70 10.08
C ARG A 249 -22.59 17.22 11.36
N LEU A 250 -21.27 17.45 11.34
CA LEU A 250 -20.47 17.84 12.51
C LEU A 250 -20.10 19.33 12.55
N ARG A 251 -20.82 20.18 11.80
CA ARG A 251 -20.54 21.62 11.71
C ARG A 251 -20.58 22.35 13.07
N SER A 252 -21.38 21.85 14.00
CA SER A 252 -21.52 22.42 15.35
C SER A 252 -20.36 22.13 16.28
N LYS A 253 -19.42 21.28 15.89
CA LYS A 253 -18.23 20.95 16.69
C LYS A 253 -17.11 21.96 16.36
N ASP A 254 -17.10 23.11 17.01
CA ASP A 254 -16.24 24.25 16.68
C ASP A 254 -14.74 23.95 16.68
N ARG A 255 -14.29 23.01 17.52
CA ARG A 255 -12.88 22.62 17.63
C ARG A 255 -12.51 21.40 16.79
N LEU A 256 -13.46 20.80 16.05
CA LEU A 256 -13.17 19.70 15.15
C LEU A 256 -12.50 20.20 13.86
N THR A 257 -11.45 19.54 13.46
CA THR A 257 -10.84 19.65 12.11
C THR A 257 -10.72 18.27 11.49
N ILE A 258 -11.26 18.11 10.30
CA ILE A 258 -11.05 16.96 9.45
C ILE A 258 -9.93 17.31 8.48
N ALA A 259 -8.77 16.67 8.65
CA ALA A 259 -7.56 16.90 7.88
C ALA A 259 -7.40 15.82 6.82
N ILE A 260 -7.40 16.19 5.54
CA ILE A 260 -7.11 15.29 4.42
C ILE A 260 -5.71 15.61 3.91
N VAL A 261 -4.75 14.74 4.26
CA VAL A 261 -3.33 14.88 3.94
C VAL A 261 -2.97 13.89 2.83
N GLY A 262 -2.57 14.40 1.66
CA GLY A 262 -2.19 13.55 0.54
C GLY A 262 -2.69 14.07 -0.80
N ASP A 263 -2.55 13.24 -1.82
CA ASP A 263 -2.97 13.52 -3.19
C ASP A 263 -3.59 12.28 -3.84
N GLY A 264 -4.26 12.45 -4.97
CA GLY A 264 -4.88 11.36 -5.71
C GLY A 264 -6.04 11.80 -6.59
N ALA A 265 -6.58 10.86 -7.33
CA ALA A 265 -7.58 11.10 -8.38
C ALA A 265 -8.88 11.77 -7.88
N LYS A 266 -9.21 11.64 -6.60
CA LYS A 266 -10.44 12.20 -6.00
C LYS A 266 -10.23 13.54 -5.31
N ARG A 267 -9.00 14.01 -5.13
CA ARG A 267 -8.70 15.21 -4.32
C ARG A 267 -9.49 16.44 -4.80
N GLN A 268 -9.40 16.77 -6.08
CA GLN A 268 -10.08 17.95 -6.64
C GLN A 268 -11.61 17.87 -6.45
N ALA A 269 -12.20 16.69 -6.64
CA ALA A 269 -13.64 16.48 -6.46
C ALA A 269 -14.07 16.68 -4.99
N LEU A 270 -13.27 16.19 -4.04
CA LEU A 270 -13.54 16.36 -2.61
C LEU A 270 -13.38 17.82 -2.15
N GLU A 271 -12.39 18.55 -2.67
CA GLU A 271 -12.20 19.98 -2.44
C GLU A 271 -13.42 20.77 -2.95
N ALA A 272 -13.89 20.47 -4.17
CA ALA A 272 -15.09 21.08 -4.74
C ALA A 272 -16.36 20.77 -3.91
N MET A 273 -16.50 19.52 -3.45
CA MET A 273 -17.62 19.08 -2.62
C MET A 273 -17.64 19.80 -1.25
N ALA A 274 -16.49 19.93 -0.61
CA ALA A 274 -16.36 20.67 0.66
C ALA A 274 -16.65 22.16 0.49
N ALA A 275 -16.17 22.78 -0.58
CA ALA A 275 -16.40 24.19 -0.90
C ALA A 275 -17.89 24.45 -1.21
N ALA A 276 -18.54 23.62 -2.02
CA ALA A 276 -19.97 23.73 -2.34
C ALA A 276 -20.86 23.66 -1.08
N ARG A 277 -20.44 22.87 -0.09
CA ARG A 277 -21.12 22.75 1.20
C ARG A 277 -20.64 23.81 2.23
N ARG A 278 -19.69 24.67 1.88
CA ARG A 278 -19.12 25.69 2.76
C ARG A 278 -18.62 25.12 4.09
N LEU A 279 -17.87 24.02 4.04
CA LEU A 279 -17.35 23.34 5.24
C LEU A 279 -16.07 24.02 5.73
N SER A 280 -16.12 24.72 6.86
CA SER A 280 -14.96 25.34 7.51
C SER A 280 -14.15 24.34 8.37
N ASN A 281 -14.73 23.18 8.68
CA ASN A 281 -14.12 22.12 9.48
C ASN A 281 -13.34 21.09 8.65
N VAL A 282 -13.27 21.24 7.32
CA VAL A 282 -12.49 20.35 6.42
C VAL A 282 -11.30 21.11 5.86
N ARG A 283 -10.12 20.53 5.95
CA ARG A 283 -8.87 21.11 5.45
C ARG A 283 -8.06 20.10 4.65
N PHE A 284 -7.47 20.55 3.55
CA PHE A 284 -6.66 19.73 2.66
C PHE A 284 -5.18 20.14 2.75
N PHE A 285 -4.31 19.15 2.89
CA PHE A 285 -2.87 19.35 2.98
C PHE A 285 -2.16 18.54 1.89
N PRO A 286 -0.99 18.98 1.41
CA PRO A 286 -0.20 18.22 0.46
C PRO A 286 0.32 16.91 1.08
N TYR A 287 0.76 16.00 0.22
CA TYR A 287 1.48 14.81 0.65
C TYR A 287 2.71 15.18 1.48
N GLN A 288 2.87 14.54 2.65
CA GLN A 288 4.00 14.80 3.54
C GLN A 288 5.17 13.87 3.21
N PRO A 289 6.39 14.41 3.10
CA PRO A 289 7.60 13.60 2.98
C PRO A 289 7.75 12.62 4.15
N LYS A 290 8.36 11.46 3.90
CA LYS A 290 8.57 10.43 4.94
C LYS A 290 9.24 10.97 6.21
N ALA A 291 10.18 11.91 6.07
CA ALA A 291 10.87 12.55 7.20
C ALA A 291 9.95 13.39 8.10
N LEU A 292 8.80 13.86 7.59
CA LEU A 292 7.83 14.68 8.32
C LEU A 292 6.60 13.88 8.78
N LEU A 293 6.52 12.58 8.48
CA LEU A 293 5.37 11.76 8.86
C LEU A 293 5.19 11.68 10.37
N HIS A 294 6.29 11.64 11.14
CA HIS A 294 6.23 11.63 12.59
C HIS A 294 5.41 12.80 13.14
N ASP A 295 5.77 14.03 12.77
CA ASP A 295 5.09 15.25 13.25
C ASP A 295 3.65 15.33 12.69
N SER A 296 3.46 15.03 11.43
CA SER A 296 2.14 15.03 10.79
C SER A 296 1.20 14.04 11.49
N PHE A 297 1.66 12.82 11.79
CA PHE A 297 0.86 11.81 12.48
C PHE A 297 0.61 12.18 13.95
N ALA A 298 1.61 12.74 14.61
CA ALA A 298 1.49 13.21 15.99
C ALA A 298 0.49 14.37 16.15
N ALA A 299 0.26 15.18 15.11
CA ALA A 299 -0.72 16.27 15.12
C ALA A 299 -2.18 15.80 15.13
N ALA A 300 -2.45 14.54 14.76
CA ALA A 300 -3.80 13.97 14.77
C ALA A 300 -4.20 13.43 16.15
N ASP A 301 -5.48 13.53 16.52
CA ASP A 301 -6.07 12.85 17.66
C ASP A 301 -6.58 11.45 17.29
N ALA A 302 -7.09 11.33 16.07
CA ALA A 302 -7.55 10.06 15.49
C ALA A 302 -7.38 10.06 13.97
N PHE A 303 -7.42 8.86 13.38
CA PHE A 303 -7.36 8.69 11.93
C PHE A 303 -8.63 8.06 11.37
N LEU A 304 -8.83 8.25 10.07
CA LEU A 304 -9.79 7.49 9.27
C LEU A 304 -9.07 6.51 8.36
N VAL A 305 -9.46 5.24 8.45
CA VAL A 305 -9.15 4.20 7.48
C VAL A 305 -10.45 3.78 6.81
N SER A 306 -10.67 4.24 5.60
CA SER A 306 -11.92 4.01 4.86
C SER A 306 -11.65 3.21 3.59
N LEU A 307 -12.55 2.30 3.28
CA LEU A 307 -12.58 1.52 2.04
C LEU A 307 -13.99 1.50 1.45
N LYS A 308 -14.07 1.51 0.12
CA LYS A 308 -15.30 1.25 -0.62
C LYS A 308 -15.82 -0.15 -0.29
N SER A 309 -17.13 -0.31 -0.15
CA SER A 309 -17.75 -1.62 0.10
C SER A 309 -17.41 -2.64 -0.99
N GLY A 310 -17.18 -3.88 -0.60
CA GLY A 310 -16.90 -5.00 -1.50
C GLY A 310 -15.43 -5.15 -1.92
N ILE A 311 -14.55 -4.19 -1.58
CA ILE A 311 -13.14 -4.23 -1.98
C ILE A 311 -12.23 -4.91 -0.93
N GLU A 312 -12.76 -5.23 0.24
CA GLU A 312 -12.02 -5.86 1.33
C GLU A 312 -11.44 -7.22 0.93
N GLY A 313 -10.20 -7.45 1.27
CA GLY A 313 -9.43 -8.64 0.91
C GLY A 313 -8.94 -8.68 -0.54
N PHE A 314 -9.38 -7.76 -1.42
CA PHE A 314 -8.74 -7.55 -2.73
C PHE A 314 -7.57 -6.57 -2.64
N ILE A 315 -7.63 -5.65 -1.67
CA ILE A 315 -6.53 -4.76 -1.27
C ILE A 315 -6.45 -4.72 0.26
N VAL A 316 -5.29 -4.37 0.79
CA VAL A 316 -5.08 -4.13 2.23
C VAL A 316 -4.56 -2.71 2.43
N PRO A 317 -5.25 -1.86 3.21
CA PRO A 317 -4.83 -0.47 3.40
C PRO A 317 -3.61 -0.39 4.32
N SER A 318 -2.45 -0.25 3.75
CA SER A 318 -1.15 -0.24 4.45
C SER A 318 -0.97 0.92 5.44
N LYS A 319 -1.74 2.01 5.31
CA LYS A 319 -1.66 3.16 6.22
C LYS A 319 -1.96 2.82 7.70
N VAL A 320 -2.70 1.74 7.95
CA VAL A 320 -3.05 1.31 9.30
C VAL A 320 -1.81 1.07 10.15
N TYR A 321 -0.76 0.48 9.60
CA TYR A 321 0.44 0.14 10.35
C TYR A 321 1.19 1.38 10.85
N GLY A 322 1.31 2.42 10.01
CA GLY A 322 1.88 3.70 10.42
C GLY A 322 1.06 4.42 11.49
N ILE A 323 -0.26 4.35 11.41
CA ILE A 323 -1.19 4.90 12.41
C ILE A 323 -0.99 4.21 13.76
N LEU A 324 -0.94 2.88 13.77
CA LEU A 324 -0.66 2.08 14.96
C LEU A 324 0.70 2.45 15.57
N ALA A 325 1.75 2.55 14.74
CA ALA A 325 3.09 2.91 15.18
C ALA A 325 3.15 4.31 15.82
N ALA A 326 2.39 5.28 15.28
CA ALA A 326 2.26 6.61 15.88
C ALA A 326 1.45 6.64 17.19
N GLY A 327 0.90 5.50 17.62
CA GLY A 327 0.08 5.42 18.82
C GLY A 327 -1.21 6.22 18.70
N ARG A 328 -1.81 6.27 17.51
CA ARG A 328 -3.06 6.97 17.26
C ARG A 328 -4.20 5.99 17.02
N PRO A 329 -5.39 6.26 17.59
CA PRO A 329 -6.56 5.44 17.29
C PRO A 329 -7.07 5.75 15.89
N TYR A 330 -7.89 4.85 15.35
CA TYR A 330 -8.55 5.11 14.08
C TYR A 330 -9.99 4.60 14.04
N ILE A 331 -10.76 5.20 13.15
CA ILE A 331 -12.07 4.71 12.75
C ILE A 331 -11.87 3.89 11.48
N ALA A 332 -12.21 2.59 11.55
CA ALA A 332 -12.25 1.71 10.40
C ALA A 332 -13.65 1.80 9.75
N ALA A 333 -13.81 2.70 8.77
CA ALA A 333 -15.01 2.79 7.95
C ALA A 333 -14.91 1.78 6.79
N THR A 334 -14.99 0.49 7.13
CA THR A 334 -14.72 -0.64 6.24
C THR A 334 -15.63 -1.80 6.59
N ASP A 335 -15.72 -2.79 5.69
CA ASP A 335 -16.41 -4.04 6.01
C ASP A 335 -15.87 -4.66 7.31
N PRO A 336 -16.74 -5.18 8.19
CA PRO A 336 -16.33 -5.82 9.44
C PRO A 336 -15.35 -7.00 9.27
N SER A 337 -15.30 -7.64 8.10
CA SER A 337 -14.37 -8.75 7.82
C SER A 337 -12.99 -8.29 7.34
N SER A 338 -12.77 -6.97 7.16
CA SER A 338 -11.48 -6.41 6.73
C SER A 338 -10.42 -6.46 7.84
N GLU A 339 -9.15 -6.52 7.47
CA GLU A 339 -8.03 -6.48 8.40
C GLU A 339 -8.06 -5.25 9.33
N PRO A 340 -8.31 -4.01 8.86
CA PRO A 340 -8.40 -2.86 9.77
C PRO A 340 -9.51 -3.00 10.82
N ALA A 341 -10.68 -3.49 10.43
CA ALA A 341 -11.79 -3.71 11.36
C ALA A 341 -11.48 -4.85 12.36
N GLN A 342 -10.78 -5.89 11.90
CA GLN A 342 -10.35 -6.99 12.77
C GLN A 342 -9.35 -6.52 13.83
N ILE A 343 -8.32 -5.77 13.42
CA ILE A 343 -7.34 -5.17 14.36
C ILE A 343 -8.05 -4.34 15.43
N VAL A 344 -9.02 -3.50 15.04
CA VAL A 344 -9.78 -2.69 16.01
C VAL A 344 -10.55 -3.56 16.99
N ARG A 345 -11.26 -4.60 16.52
CA ARG A 345 -12.05 -5.48 17.40
C ARG A 345 -11.20 -6.28 18.37
N GLU A 346 -10.06 -6.76 17.94
CA GLU A 346 -9.16 -7.58 18.77
C GLU A 346 -8.39 -6.76 19.80
N SER A 347 -8.01 -5.53 19.45
CA SER A 347 -7.16 -4.70 20.30
C SER A 347 -7.89 -3.56 21.02
N GLY A 348 -9.07 -3.18 20.57
CA GLY A 348 -9.78 -2.00 21.05
C GLY A 348 -9.07 -0.68 20.74
N CYS A 349 -8.26 -0.63 19.67
CA CYS A 349 -7.46 0.55 19.29
C CYS A 349 -8.23 1.59 18.48
N GLY A 350 -9.56 1.48 18.38
CA GLY A 350 -10.37 2.39 17.58
C GLY A 350 -11.85 2.02 17.56
N LEU A 351 -12.57 2.52 16.56
CA LEU A 351 -13.99 2.23 16.32
C LEU A 351 -14.17 1.64 14.92
N VAL A 352 -15.24 0.87 14.72
CA VAL A 352 -15.61 0.31 13.40
C VAL A 352 -16.96 0.88 13.01
N THR A 353 -17.07 1.35 11.76
CA THR A 353 -18.33 1.77 11.15
C THR A 353 -18.56 1.04 9.82
N ALA A 354 -19.82 0.93 9.41
CA ALA A 354 -20.13 0.41 8.09
C ALA A 354 -19.50 1.29 6.99
N PRO A 355 -18.99 0.70 5.89
CA PRO A 355 -18.49 1.48 4.77
C PRO A 355 -19.66 2.20 4.07
N GLY A 356 -19.44 3.46 3.67
CA GLY A 356 -20.45 4.24 2.96
C GLY A 356 -21.57 4.81 3.82
N ASP A 357 -21.48 4.76 5.16
CA ASP A 357 -22.45 5.34 6.08
C ASP A 357 -21.93 6.63 6.72
N PRO A 358 -22.32 7.82 6.22
CA PRO A 358 -21.87 9.09 6.77
C PRO A 358 -22.47 9.42 8.14
N ALA A 359 -23.63 8.83 8.51
CA ALA A 359 -24.22 9.06 9.82
C ALA A 359 -23.44 8.29 10.88
N ALA A 360 -23.23 6.98 10.68
CA ALA A 360 -22.44 6.16 11.58
C ALA A 360 -20.99 6.68 11.72
N LEU A 361 -20.39 7.19 10.63
CA LEU A 361 -19.07 7.80 10.66
C LEU A 361 -19.09 9.10 11.50
N ALA A 362 -20.10 9.96 11.32
CA ALA A 362 -20.24 11.19 12.12
C ALA A 362 -20.40 10.88 13.61
N ASP A 363 -21.21 9.87 13.97
CA ASP A 363 -21.41 9.45 15.36
C ASP A 363 -20.10 8.91 15.98
N ALA A 364 -19.33 8.12 15.24
CA ALA A 364 -18.03 7.64 15.68
C ALA A 364 -17.02 8.78 15.89
N ILE A 365 -16.99 9.77 15.00
CA ILE A 365 -16.14 10.97 15.13
C ILE A 365 -16.57 11.77 16.36
N ALA A 366 -17.88 12.00 16.55
CA ALA A 366 -18.43 12.70 17.71
C ALA A 366 -18.06 11.99 19.00
N THR A 367 -18.18 10.65 19.05
CA THR A 367 -17.80 9.85 20.20
C THR A 367 -16.33 10.07 20.58
N MET A 368 -15.42 10.04 19.62
CA MET A 368 -13.99 10.29 19.88
C MET A 368 -13.72 11.75 20.31
N TYR A 369 -14.42 12.69 19.69
CA TYR A 369 -14.32 14.12 20.04
C TYR A 369 -14.80 14.41 21.45
N ASP A 370 -15.95 13.87 21.84
CA ASP A 370 -16.59 14.11 23.14
C ASP A 370 -15.91 13.35 24.30
N HIS A 371 -15.12 12.29 23.99
CA HIS A 371 -14.43 11.45 24.98
C HIS A 371 -12.91 11.38 24.72
N PRO A 372 -12.18 12.51 24.88
CA PRO A 372 -10.75 12.60 24.50
C PRO A 372 -9.84 11.65 25.31
N GLU A 373 -10.18 11.37 26.58
CA GLU A 373 -9.40 10.42 27.40
C GLU A 373 -9.55 8.99 26.91
N ALA A 374 -10.77 8.55 26.59
CA ALA A 374 -11.02 7.24 26.00
C ALA A 374 -10.33 7.11 24.62
N THR A 375 -10.34 8.18 23.83
CA THR A 375 -9.67 8.24 22.53
C THR A 375 -8.15 8.10 22.69
N ARG A 376 -7.55 8.74 23.69
CA ARG A 376 -6.12 8.59 24.01
C ARG A 376 -5.80 7.15 24.44
N ALA A 377 -6.63 6.55 25.29
CA ALA A 377 -6.45 5.16 25.71
C ALA A 377 -6.54 4.16 24.55
N MET A 378 -7.36 4.44 23.49
CA MET A 378 -7.36 3.67 22.25
C MET A 378 -6.02 3.81 21.53
N GLY A 379 -5.43 5.01 21.51
CA GLY A 379 -4.11 5.26 20.91
C GLY A 379 -2.98 4.48 21.60
N GLU A 380 -3.02 4.39 22.93
CA GLU A 380 -2.07 3.55 23.68
C GLU A 380 -2.19 2.06 23.32
N ARG A 381 -3.42 1.58 23.12
CA ARG A 381 -3.65 0.23 22.61
C ARG A 381 -3.12 0.06 21.19
N ALA A 382 -3.32 1.05 20.32
CA ALA A 382 -2.76 1.06 18.98
C ALA A 382 -1.23 0.88 18.99
N ARG A 383 -0.52 1.63 19.86
CA ARG A 383 0.95 1.51 19.97
C ARG A 383 1.38 0.12 20.44
N ARG A 384 0.66 -0.49 21.37
CA ARG A 384 0.99 -1.86 21.82
C ARG A 384 0.86 -2.89 20.71
N VAL A 385 -0.17 -2.76 19.88
CA VAL A 385 -0.41 -3.66 18.74
C VAL A 385 0.61 -3.44 17.60
N ALA A 386 1.10 -2.22 17.42
CA ALA A 386 2.04 -1.88 16.35
C ALA A 386 3.27 -2.78 16.32
N GLY A 387 3.75 -3.25 17.48
CA GLY A 387 4.90 -4.15 17.57
C GLY A 387 4.75 -5.45 16.77
N GLN A 388 3.51 -5.93 16.57
CA GLN A 388 3.24 -7.14 15.77
C GLN A 388 3.45 -6.88 14.26
N PHE A 389 3.38 -5.62 13.85
CA PHE A 389 3.53 -5.17 12.47
C PHE A 389 4.83 -4.36 12.26
N ASP A 390 5.84 -4.61 13.10
CA ASP A 390 7.14 -3.96 12.94
C ASP A 390 7.86 -4.48 11.68
N ARG A 391 8.51 -3.56 10.96
CA ARG A 391 9.28 -3.86 9.76
C ARG A 391 10.25 -5.02 9.94
N ARG A 392 10.91 -5.12 11.10
CA ARG A 392 11.87 -6.19 11.39
C ARG A 392 11.22 -7.57 11.39
N ILE A 393 10.01 -7.68 11.95
CA ILE A 393 9.25 -8.95 11.99
C ILE A 393 8.83 -9.35 10.57
N ALA A 394 8.28 -8.42 9.80
CA ALA A 394 7.87 -8.70 8.43
C ALA A 394 9.07 -9.11 7.55
N VAL A 395 10.17 -8.36 7.59
CA VAL A 395 11.38 -8.67 6.81
C VAL A 395 11.99 -10.02 7.23
N GLN A 396 11.99 -10.37 8.52
CA GLN A 396 12.41 -11.69 9.01
C GLN A 396 11.53 -12.79 8.40
N ALA A 397 10.19 -12.62 8.41
CA ALA A 397 9.27 -13.59 7.83
C ALA A 397 9.49 -13.78 6.33
N TYR A 398 9.74 -12.69 5.58
CA TYR A 398 10.14 -12.77 4.17
C TYR A 398 11.46 -13.54 4.01
N HIS A 399 12.49 -13.19 4.77
CA HIS A 399 13.79 -13.88 4.70
C HIS A 399 13.64 -15.37 4.95
N ASP A 400 12.92 -15.78 6.00
CA ASP A 400 12.75 -17.17 6.37
C ASP A 400 11.97 -17.96 5.32
N LEU A 401 10.89 -17.38 4.77
CA LEU A 401 10.11 -17.98 3.70
C LEU A 401 10.98 -18.16 2.45
N LEU A 402 11.64 -17.09 1.98
CA LEU A 402 12.46 -17.13 0.77
C LEU A 402 13.64 -18.10 0.89
N THR A 403 14.25 -18.21 2.07
CA THR A 403 15.33 -19.17 2.36
C THR A 403 14.83 -20.61 2.27
N ARG A 404 13.66 -20.92 2.85
CA ARG A 404 13.06 -22.26 2.74
C ARG A 404 12.74 -22.61 1.28
N ILE A 405 12.18 -21.67 0.52
CA ILE A 405 11.84 -21.88 -0.90
C ILE A 405 13.11 -22.08 -1.74
N ALA A 406 14.19 -21.33 -1.47
CA ALA A 406 15.48 -21.51 -2.16
C ALA A 406 16.10 -22.87 -1.85
N ALA A 407 16.07 -23.31 -0.58
CA ALA A 407 16.62 -24.61 -0.16
C ALA A 407 15.92 -25.80 -0.80
N ALA A 408 14.60 -25.74 -0.98
CA ALA A 408 13.82 -26.78 -1.67
C ALA A 408 14.20 -27.00 -3.15
N ARG A 409 15.07 -26.15 -3.73
CA ARG A 409 15.66 -26.32 -5.06
C ARG A 409 16.87 -27.26 -5.04
N ALA A 410 17.60 -27.31 -3.90
CA ALA A 410 18.84 -28.05 -3.78
C ALA A 410 18.65 -29.55 -3.44
N ALA A 411 17.44 -29.92 -2.99
CA ALA A 411 17.01 -31.29 -2.75
C ALA A 411 16.26 -31.88 -3.96
#